data_235148e4b7286739e8e77614c1acb8e6
#
_entry.id   235148e4b7286739e8e77614c1acb8e6
#
_cell.length_a   1.000
_cell.length_b   1.000
_cell.length_c   1.000
_cell.angle_alpha   90.00
_cell.angle_beta   90.00
_cell.angle_gamma   90.00
#
_symmetry.space_group_name_H-M   'P 1'
#
loop_
_entity.id
_entity.type
_entity.pdbx_description
1 polymer ?
#
loop_
_entity_poly.entity_id
_entity_poly.type
_entity_poly.pdbx_seq_one_letter_code
_entity_poly.pdbx_strand_id
1 'polypeptide(L)'
;MPAHVISSEQQRDRMLYTPIPKLIVSLSVPTLASQLISVFYNTADTYFVSKLSTSASAAVGVVFSLMSIIQAFGFGIGMGCGSIISRSLGNRDNERANRTASSAFFFAAAVGLLICIAGLCTLRPLMRLLGSTETILPYSESYARIILLAAPIMCASFVLSNTLRSEGEAMLSMYGICTGGLLNVALDPLFIFVFDMGIAGAALATALSQLVSFCILAWLFLHGRSIVRVHLRCVSKRPGLYGEILLVGFPTICRQGFASLSSALLNNAAAVYSDAAVAAVTISNKVYLLVRSIVIGIGQGFQPVAGYNFGAGNKRRTRQAFWFSVLLGTVVCAVCAAAIALFPDEIMHFFRDDAEVTRIGRQALLYACAVMPLMGYSTYVNQLYQCLGFHQAATLLASCRNGLLYVPLILLLPRMLGLPGVEMSQPGAELLTFVVSLPFQIWFFRHKLR
;
A
#
# COMPACT_ATOMS: atom_id res chain seq x y z
N MET A 1 -7.19 33.47 3.04
CA MET A 1 -6.64 33.70 1.70
C MET A 1 -7.44 32.86 0.71
N PRO A 2 -7.95 33.41 -0.38
CA PRO A 2 -8.61 32.60 -1.42
C PRO A 2 -7.52 31.72 -2.04
N ALA A 3 -7.58 30.42 -1.77
CA ALA A 3 -6.63 29.47 -2.31
C ALA A 3 -6.90 29.36 -3.82
N HIS A 4 -5.88 29.65 -4.60
CA HIS A 4 -5.90 29.47 -6.05
C HIS A 4 -6.36 28.05 -6.39
N VAL A 5 -7.54 27.93 -6.96
CA VAL A 5 -7.97 26.71 -7.64
C VAL A 5 -7.10 26.63 -8.91
N ILE A 6 -6.16 25.72 -8.94
CA ILE A 6 -5.31 25.49 -10.12
C ILE A 6 -6.23 24.96 -11.24
N SER A 7 -6.25 25.63 -12.40
CA SER A 7 -7.03 25.15 -13.53
C SER A 7 -6.47 23.82 -14.06
N SER A 8 -7.32 23.01 -14.69
CA SER A 8 -6.90 21.73 -15.31
C SER A 8 -5.74 21.94 -16.31
N GLU A 9 -5.73 23.07 -17.02
CA GLU A 9 -4.64 23.39 -17.95
C GLU A 9 -3.35 23.76 -17.22
N GLN A 10 -3.41 24.59 -16.18
CA GLN A 10 -2.23 24.94 -15.38
C GLN A 10 -1.59 23.70 -14.74
N GLN A 11 -2.40 22.79 -14.21
CA GLN A 11 -1.87 21.55 -13.62
C GLN A 11 -1.29 20.63 -14.69
N ARG A 12 -1.95 20.53 -15.85
CA ARG A 12 -1.43 19.79 -16.99
C ARG A 12 -0.06 20.34 -17.43
N ASP A 13 0.05 21.66 -17.55
CA ASP A 13 1.30 22.32 -17.94
C ASP A 13 2.40 22.09 -16.89
N ARG A 14 2.05 22.16 -15.61
CA ARG A 14 2.96 21.79 -14.52
C ARG A 14 3.48 20.35 -14.70
N MET A 15 2.59 19.40 -14.99
CA MET A 15 2.95 17.99 -15.15
C MET A 15 3.78 17.70 -16.42
N LEU A 16 3.56 18.49 -17.49
CA LEU A 16 4.22 18.30 -18.77
C LEU A 16 5.53 19.10 -18.94
N TYR A 17 5.68 20.26 -18.29
CA TYR A 17 6.80 21.16 -18.55
C TYR A 17 7.76 21.34 -17.38
N THR A 18 7.34 21.09 -16.13
CA THR A 18 8.25 21.17 -14.96
C THR A 18 9.39 20.14 -15.09
N PRO A 19 10.64 20.47 -14.73
CA PRO A 19 11.75 19.51 -14.72
C PRO A 19 11.41 18.24 -13.93
N ILE A 20 11.66 17.07 -14.53
CA ILE A 20 11.26 15.75 -13.99
C ILE A 20 11.77 15.53 -12.56
N PRO A 21 13.05 15.83 -12.20
CA PRO A 21 13.51 15.62 -10.84
C PRO A 21 12.72 16.42 -9.81
N LYS A 22 12.50 17.71 -10.07
CA LYS A 22 11.73 18.61 -9.18
C LYS A 22 10.29 18.13 -9.03
N LEU A 23 9.67 17.71 -10.12
CA LEU A 23 8.29 17.25 -10.13
C LEU A 23 8.11 15.95 -9.33
N ILE A 24 8.94 14.94 -9.60
CA ILE A 24 8.86 13.65 -8.90
C ILE A 24 9.15 13.83 -7.41
N VAL A 25 10.18 14.57 -7.02
CA VAL A 25 10.48 14.82 -5.61
C VAL A 25 9.31 15.54 -4.93
N SER A 26 8.75 16.58 -5.54
CA SER A 26 7.62 17.35 -4.97
C SER A 26 6.36 16.50 -4.76
N LEU A 27 6.14 15.48 -5.59
CA LEU A 27 5.01 14.55 -5.44
C LEU A 27 5.33 13.36 -4.52
N SER A 28 6.60 12.94 -4.48
CA SER A 28 7.03 11.81 -3.67
C SER A 28 7.11 12.16 -2.18
N VAL A 29 7.51 13.36 -1.80
CA VAL A 29 7.63 13.76 -0.39
C VAL A 29 6.30 13.64 0.36
N PRO A 30 5.16 14.17 -0.13
CA PRO A 30 3.88 14.00 0.55
C PRO A 30 3.40 12.55 0.59
N THR A 31 3.65 11.78 -0.48
CA THR A 31 3.25 10.36 -0.51
C THR A 31 4.11 9.53 0.44
N LEU A 32 5.41 9.82 0.55
CA LEU A 32 6.30 9.24 1.54
C LEU A 32 5.81 9.52 2.97
N ALA A 33 5.50 10.78 3.29
CA ALA A 33 4.98 11.17 4.59
C ALA A 33 3.70 10.39 4.92
N SER A 34 2.77 10.28 3.97
CA SER A 34 1.54 9.50 4.14
C SER A 34 1.82 8.02 4.43
N GLN A 35 2.77 7.41 3.71
CA GLN A 35 3.14 6.00 3.91
C GLN A 35 3.80 5.76 5.26
N LEU A 36 4.71 6.63 5.67
CA LEU A 36 5.40 6.53 6.97
C LEU A 36 4.42 6.71 8.13
N ILE A 37 3.52 7.69 8.04
CA ILE A 37 2.48 7.91 9.05
C ILE A 37 1.54 6.69 9.11
N SER A 38 1.21 6.07 7.97
CA SER A 38 0.40 4.86 7.94
C SER A 38 1.08 3.69 8.65
N VAL A 39 2.38 3.50 8.46
CA VAL A 39 3.15 2.48 9.19
C VAL A 39 3.20 2.81 10.69
N PHE A 40 3.39 4.07 11.02
CA PHE A 40 3.48 4.53 12.41
C PHE A 40 2.18 4.30 13.18
N TYR A 41 1.03 4.74 12.65
CA TYR A 41 -0.23 4.56 13.36
C TYR A 41 -0.64 3.09 13.48
N ASN A 42 -0.39 2.25 12.47
CA ASN A 42 -0.65 0.81 12.58
C ASN A 42 0.24 0.15 13.66
N THR A 43 1.47 0.63 13.84
CA THR A 43 2.36 0.14 14.89
C THR A 43 1.90 0.62 16.27
N ALA A 44 1.47 1.87 16.38
CA ALA A 44 0.95 2.44 17.62
C ALA A 44 -0.34 1.74 18.09
N ASP A 45 -1.30 1.50 17.19
CA ASP A 45 -2.52 0.74 17.48
C ASP A 45 -2.19 -0.66 18.04
N THR A 46 -1.31 -1.38 17.36
CA THR A 46 -0.85 -2.70 17.84
C THR A 46 -0.21 -2.61 19.23
N TYR A 47 0.60 -1.58 19.49
CA TYR A 47 1.25 -1.36 20.77
C TYR A 47 0.23 -1.09 21.90
N PHE A 48 -0.75 -0.21 21.68
CA PHE A 48 -1.75 0.09 22.70
C PHE A 48 -2.63 -1.11 23.01
N VAL A 49 -3.08 -1.85 22.00
CA VAL A 49 -3.90 -3.05 22.21
C VAL A 49 -3.10 -4.18 22.89
N SER A 50 -1.79 -4.28 22.65
CA SER A 50 -0.95 -5.29 23.31
C SER A 50 -0.88 -5.13 24.83
N LYS A 51 -1.16 -3.94 25.34
CA LYS A 51 -1.23 -3.67 26.79
C LYS A 51 -2.52 -4.12 27.45
N LEU A 52 -3.58 -4.43 26.70
CA LEU A 52 -4.86 -4.89 27.26
C LEU A 52 -4.77 -6.35 27.73
N SER A 53 -4.52 -7.26 26.80
CA SER A 53 -4.36 -8.68 27.04
C SER A 53 -3.76 -9.41 25.84
N THR A 54 -3.22 -10.60 26.07
CA THR A 54 -2.71 -11.46 24.99
C THR A 54 -3.83 -11.82 23.99
N SER A 55 -5.04 -12.10 24.48
CA SER A 55 -6.19 -12.44 23.64
C SER A 55 -6.65 -11.23 22.79
N ALA A 56 -6.63 -10.01 23.36
CA ALA A 56 -6.95 -8.80 22.61
C ALA A 56 -5.91 -8.52 21.51
N SER A 57 -4.64 -8.65 21.84
CA SER A 57 -3.56 -8.51 20.85
C SER A 57 -3.66 -9.52 19.70
N ALA A 58 -3.96 -10.77 20.01
CA ALA A 58 -4.19 -11.81 19.01
C ALA A 58 -5.43 -11.52 18.14
N ALA A 59 -6.50 -10.97 18.74
CA ALA A 59 -7.71 -10.58 18.01
C ALA A 59 -7.44 -9.49 16.97
N VAL A 60 -6.62 -8.47 17.30
CA VAL A 60 -6.21 -7.44 16.33
C VAL A 60 -5.45 -8.07 15.17
N GLY A 61 -4.56 -9.02 15.43
CA GLY A 61 -3.85 -9.77 14.39
C GLY A 61 -4.78 -10.49 13.42
N VAL A 62 -5.85 -11.12 13.92
CA VAL A 62 -6.86 -11.77 13.09
C VAL A 62 -7.64 -10.75 12.27
N VAL A 63 -8.12 -9.67 12.90
CA VAL A 63 -8.90 -8.63 12.21
C VAL A 63 -8.05 -7.82 11.23
N PHE A 64 -6.73 -7.75 11.42
CA PHE A 64 -5.81 -7.16 10.44
C PHE A 64 -5.90 -7.84 9.06
N SER A 65 -6.17 -9.16 9.04
CA SER A 65 -6.43 -9.88 7.78
C SER A 65 -7.69 -9.38 7.08
N LEU A 66 -8.76 -9.12 7.84
CA LEU A 66 -9.99 -8.50 7.31
C LEU A 66 -9.74 -7.08 6.80
N MET A 67 -9.00 -6.26 7.57
CA MET A 67 -8.62 -4.91 7.15
C MET A 67 -7.79 -4.94 5.86
N SER A 68 -6.90 -5.91 5.71
CA SER A 68 -6.09 -6.10 4.49
C SER A 68 -6.95 -6.40 3.27
N ILE A 69 -8.04 -7.15 3.42
CA ILE A 69 -9.01 -7.40 2.35
C ILE A 69 -9.71 -6.09 1.95
N ILE A 70 -10.23 -5.33 2.92
CA ILE A 70 -10.88 -4.03 2.67
C ILE A 70 -9.92 -3.08 1.94
N GLN A 71 -8.68 -3.01 2.43
CA GLN A 71 -7.62 -2.19 1.83
C GLN A 71 -7.27 -2.65 0.41
N ALA A 72 -7.20 -3.96 0.16
CA ALA A 72 -6.89 -4.50 -1.17
C ALA A 72 -7.89 -4.03 -2.22
N PHE A 73 -9.18 -4.10 -1.92
CA PHE A 73 -10.23 -3.61 -2.81
C PHE A 73 -10.23 -2.08 -2.91
N GLY A 74 -10.17 -1.36 -1.80
CA GLY A 74 -10.15 0.10 -1.79
C GLY A 74 -8.96 0.68 -2.55
N PHE A 75 -7.74 0.21 -2.26
CA PHE A 75 -6.52 0.61 -3.00
C PHE A 75 -6.55 0.13 -4.45
N GLY A 76 -7.04 -1.09 -4.71
CA GLY A 76 -7.14 -1.61 -6.07
C GLY A 76 -8.01 -0.73 -6.95
N ILE A 77 -9.23 -0.43 -6.52
CA ILE A 77 -10.15 0.47 -7.24
C ILE A 77 -9.54 1.87 -7.36
N GLY A 78 -8.95 2.39 -6.28
CA GLY A 78 -8.31 3.71 -6.26
C GLY A 78 -7.13 3.81 -7.23
N MET A 79 -6.26 2.81 -7.29
CA MET A 79 -5.11 2.77 -8.20
C MET A 79 -5.53 2.60 -9.66
N GLY A 80 -6.54 1.77 -9.92
CA GLY A 80 -7.13 1.63 -11.26
C GLY A 80 -7.73 2.95 -11.74
N CYS A 81 -8.52 3.60 -10.89
CA CYS A 81 -9.09 4.91 -11.13
C CYS A 81 -8.00 5.96 -11.41
N GLY A 82 -7.01 6.08 -10.53
CA GLY A 82 -5.92 7.06 -10.65
C GLY A 82 -5.11 6.89 -11.93
N SER A 83 -4.85 5.67 -12.35
CA SER A 83 -4.16 5.38 -13.61
C SER A 83 -4.94 5.87 -14.84
N ILE A 84 -6.26 5.67 -14.86
CA ILE A 84 -7.11 6.16 -15.96
C ILE A 84 -7.20 7.68 -15.94
N ILE A 85 -7.37 8.29 -14.75
CA ILE A 85 -7.47 9.74 -14.58
C ILE A 85 -6.20 10.44 -15.08
N SER A 86 -5.00 10.03 -14.61
CA SER A 86 -3.75 10.69 -15.00
C SER A 86 -3.51 10.64 -16.51
N ARG A 87 -3.85 9.53 -17.16
CA ARG A 87 -3.77 9.41 -18.64
C ARG A 87 -4.81 10.28 -19.34
N SER A 88 -6.04 10.32 -18.84
CA SER A 88 -7.12 11.13 -19.42
C SER A 88 -6.82 12.62 -19.32
N LEU A 89 -6.35 13.09 -18.15
CA LEU A 89 -5.95 14.49 -17.96
C LEU A 89 -4.75 14.86 -18.85
N GLY A 90 -3.78 13.95 -19.03
CA GLY A 90 -2.70 14.12 -19.98
C GLY A 90 -3.19 14.32 -21.41
N ASN A 91 -4.21 13.59 -21.83
CA ASN A 91 -4.85 13.66 -23.16
C ASN A 91 -5.95 14.73 -23.26
N ARG A 92 -6.12 15.63 -22.30
CA ARG A 92 -7.18 16.64 -22.24
C ARG A 92 -8.62 16.09 -22.19
N ASP A 93 -8.81 14.85 -21.83
CA ASP A 93 -10.12 14.22 -21.69
C ASP A 93 -10.63 14.34 -20.24
N ASN A 94 -10.99 15.56 -19.86
CA ASN A 94 -11.51 15.88 -18.53
C ASN A 94 -12.84 15.17 -18.25
N GLU A 95 -13.65 14.92 -19.30
CA GLU A 95 -14.93 14.25 -19.16
C GLU A 95 -14.74 12.79 -18.75
N ARG A 96 -13.81 12.08 -19.38
CA ARG A 96 -13.46 10.71 -19.01
C ARG A 96 -12.88 10.67 -17.61
N ALA A 97 -12.03 11.64 -17.21
CA ALA A 97 -11.49 11.74 -15.86
C ALA A 97 -12.60 11.88 -14.81
N ASN A 98 -13.56 12.81 -15.02
CA ASN A 98 -14.71 13.01 -14.13
C ASN A 98 -15.61 11.77 -14.03
N ARG A 99 -15.90 11.13 -15.18
CA ARG A 99 -16.69 9.90 -15.21
C ARG A 99 -16.00 8.77 -14.46
N THR A 100 -14.69 8.63 -14.64
CA THR A 100 -13.89 7.58 -13.96
C THR A 100 -13.87 7.81 -12.46
N ALA A 101 -13.59 9.02 -11.99
CA ALA A 101 -13.55 9.33 -10.56
C ALA A 101 -14.91 9.09 -9.89
N SER A 102 -15.98 9.61 -10.50
CA SER A 102 -17.35 9.43 -9.97
C SER A 102 -17.74 7.96 -9.93
N SER A 103 -17.52 7.22 -11.02
CA SER A 103 -17.85 5.80 -11.09
C SER A 103 -17.04 4.98 -10.09
N ALA A 104 -15.73 5.23 -9.96
CA ALA A 104 -14.88 4.53 -9.02
C ALA A 104 -15.25 4.82 -7.57
N PHE A 105 -15.61 6.06 -7.23
CA PHE A 105 -16.02 6.44 -5.88
C PHE A 105 -17.27 5.69 -5.43
N PHE A 106 -18.35 5.74 -6.22
CA PHE A 106 -19.58 5.03 -5.87
C PHE A 106 -19.42 3.52 -5.95
N PHE A 107 -18.62 3.02 -6.88
CA PHE A 107 -18.32 1.59 -6.98
C PHE A 107 -17.53 1.10 -5.76
N ALA A 108 -16.51 1.83 -5.30
CA ALA A 108 -15.75 1.48 -4.10
C ALA A 108 -16.63 1.52 -2.83
N ALA A 109 -17.50 2.52 -2.71
CA ALA A 109 -18.47 2.59 -1.63
C ALA A 109 -19.43 1.39 -1.65
N ALA A 110 -19.92 0.99 -2.84
CA ALA A 110 -20.78 -0.18 -3.01
C ALA A 110 -20.06 -1.49 -2.68
N VAL A 111 -18.81 -1.66 -3.10
CA VAL A 111 -17.96 -2.81 -2.75
C VAL A 111 -17.71 -2.85 -1.24
N GLY A 112 -17.38 -1.72 -0.62
CA GLY A 112 -17.22 -1.61 0.83
C GLY A 112 -18.51 -1.96 1.58
N LEU A 113 -19.67 -1.53 1.08
CA LEU A 113 -20.98 -1.88 1.63
C LEU A 113 -21.28 -3.37 1.48
N LEU A 114 -20.94 -3.96 0.33
CA LEU A 114 -21.07 -5.41 0.13
C LEU A 114 -20.21 -6.19 1.13
N ILE A 115 -18.94 -5.77 1.33
CA ILE A 115 -18.05 -6.37 2.32
C ILE A 115 -18.63 -6.20 3.74
N CYS A 116 -19.20 -5.03 4.06
CA CYS A 116 -19.85 -4.76 5.33
C CYS A 116 -21.03 -5.74 5.57
N ILE A 117 -21.97 -5.81 4.64
CA ILE A 117 -23.17 -6.66 4.76
C ILE A 117 -22.75 -8.14 4.83
N ALA A 118 -21.95 -8.61 3.89
CA ALA A 118 -21.48 -9.99 3.86
C ALA A 118 -20.70 -10.35 5.13
N GLY A 119 -19.79 -9.47 5.56
CA GLY A 119 -18.99 -9.65 6.76
C GLY A 119 -19.82 -9.67 8.03
N LEU A 120 -20.83 -8.79 8.18
CA LEU A 120 -21.70 -8.77 9.34
C LEU A 120 -22.63 -10.00 9.39
N CYS A 121 -23.17 -10.42 8.23
CA CYS A 121 -24.00 -11.63 8.14
C CYS A 121 -23.23 -12.92 8.47
N THR A 122 -21.92 -12.93 8.19
CA THR A 122 -21.05 -14.10 8.38
C THR A 122 -19.95 -13.85 9.43
N LEU A 123 -20.16 -12.93 10.37
CA LEU A 123 -19.13 -12.41 11.26
C LEU A 123 -18.40 -13.52 12.02
N ARG A 124 -19.14 -14.39 12.69
CA ARG A 124 -18.60 -15.47 13.51
C ARG A 124 -17.83 -16.52 12.70
N PRO A 125 -18.40 -17.11 11.63
CA PRO A 125 -17.66 -18.04 10.77
C PRO A 125 -16.47 -17.36 10.06
N LEU A 126 -16.59 -16.08 9.70
CA LEU A 126 -15.49 -15.32 9.09
C LEU A 126 -14.32 -15.17 10.06
N MET A 127 -14.56 -14.80 11.32
CA MET A 127 -13.49 -14.68 12.32
C MET A 127 -12.82 -16.02 12.60
N ARG A 128 -13.57 -17.11 12.67
CA ARG A 128 -13.00 -18.48 12.80
C ARG A 128 -12.15 -18.85 11.59
N LEU A 129 -12.62 -18.56 10.37
CA LEU A 129 -11.87 -18.80 9.13
C LEU A 129 -10.56 -18.02 9.10
N LEU A 130 -10.55 -16.80 9.65
CA LEU A 130 -9.36 -15.96 9.74
C LEU A 130 -8.40 -16.34 10.88
N GLY A 131 -8.77 -17.34 11.71
CA GLY A 131 -7.90 -17.91 12.72
C GLY A 131 -8.24 -17.57 14.19
N SER A 132 -9.46 -17.04 14.46
CA SER A 132 -9.91 -16.82 15.84
C SER A 132 -10.20 -18.15 16.56
N THR A 133 -9.57 -18.36 17.70
CA THR A 133 -9.91 -19.42 18.66
C THR A 133 -11.14 -19.02 19.49
N GLU A 134 -11.74 -19.94 20.24
CA GLU A 134 -12.91 -19.65 21.09
C GLU A 134 -12.64 -18.55 22.13
N THR A 135 -11.41 -18.44 22.62
CA THR A 135 -10.98 -17.40 23.58
C THR A 135 -10.78 -16.02 22.93
N ILE A 136 -10.39 -16.00 21.67
CA ILE A 136 -10.11 -14.76 20.90
C ILE A 136 -11.41 -14.25 20.24
N LEU A 137 -12.34 -15.14 19.93
CA LEU A 137 -13.53 -14.87 19.13
C LEU A 137 -14.37 -13.67 19.62
N PRO A 138 -14.69 -13.51 20.92
CA PRO A 138 -15.46 -12.35 21.38
C PRO A 138 -14.76 -11.01 21.10
N TYR A 139 -13.43 -10.98 21.26
CA TYR A 139 -12.63 -9.77 21.01
C TYR A 139 -12.56 -9.45 19.52
N SER A 140 -12.36 -10.45 18.66
CA SER A 140 -12.31 -10.27 17.23
C SER A 140 -13.66 -9.91 16.62
N GLU A 141 -14.78 -10.47 17.11
CA GLU A 141 -16.13 -10.08 16.70
C GLU A 141 -16.43 -8.61 17.05
N SER A 142 -16.07 -8.18 18.27
CA SER A 142 -16.28 -6.80 18.71
C SER A 142 -15.52 -5.80 17.86
N TYR A 143 -14.24 -6.07 17.59
CA TYR A 143 -13.39 -5.22 16.75
C TYR A 143 -13.86 -5.24 15.28
N ALA A 144 -14.05 -6.43 14.70
CA ALA A 144 -14.41 -6.59 13.29
C ALA A 144 -15.77 -5.97 12.95
N ARG A 145 -16.73 -6.00 13.85
CA ARG A 145 -18.05 -5.36 13.65
C ARG A 145 -17.91 -3.87 13.37
N ILE A 146 -17.11 -3.16 14.13
CA ILE A 146 -16.88 -1.72 13.97
C ILE A 146 -16.12 -1.43 12.67
N ILE A 147 -15.09 -2.21 12.37
CA ILE A 147 -14.30 -2.06 11.14
C ILE A 147 -15.15 -2.35 9.89
N LEU A 148 -16.02 -3.35 9.93
CA LEU A 148 -16.93 -3.65 8.82
C LEU A 148 -17.89 -2.51 8.55
N LEU A 149 -18.43 -1.85 9.59
CA LEU A 149 -19.28 -0.67 9.43
C LEU A 149 -18.53 0.51 8.81
N ALA A 150 -17.23 0.63 9.07
CA ALA A 150 -16.38 1.65 8.46
C ALA A 150 -15.93 1.30 7.03
N ALA A 151 -16.04 0.05 6.57
CA ALA A 151 -15.51 -0.41 5.28
C ALA A 151 -15.98 0.40 4.06
N PRO A 152 -17.26 0.84 3.92
CA PRO A 152 -17.69 1.68 2.81
C PRO A 152 -16.94 3.01 2.74
N ILE A 153 -16.77 3.64 3.91
CA ILE A 153 -16.06 4.93 4.07
C ILE A 153 -14.58 4.74 3.76
N MET A 154 -13.97 3.67 4.26
CA MET A 154 -12.55 3.35 3.98
C MET A 154 -12.30 3.16 2.49
N CYS A 155 -13.11 2.34 1.81
CA CYS A 155 -12.96 2.11 0.37
C CYS A 155 -13.14 3.41 -0.44
N ALA A 156 -14.13 4.23 -0.10
CA ALA A 156 -14.35 5.52 -0.74
C ALA A 156 -13.17 6.49 -0.49
N SER A 157 -12.62 6.55 0.72
CA SER A 157 -11.45 7.37 1.07
C SER A 157 -10.22 7.02 0.23
N PHE A 158 -9.97 5.73 0.00
CA PHE A 158 -8.85 5.29 -0.84
C PHE A 158 -9.00 5.77 -2.29
N VAL A 159 -10.21 5.81 -2.83
CA VAL A 159 -10.46 6.35 -4.18
C VAL A 159 -10.23 7.84 -4.22
N LEU A 160 -10.78 8.62 -3.28
CA LEU A 160 -10.57 10.07 -3.22
C LEU A 160 -9.10 10.44 -3.09
N SER A 161 -8.40 9.77 -2.19
CA SER A 161 -6.96 9.96 -1.97
C SER A 161 -6.13 9.63 -3.22
N ASN A 162 -6.42 8.51 -3.91
CA ASN A 162 -5.73 8.15 -5.15
C ASN A 162 -6.08 9.09 -6.31
N THR A 163 -7.32 9.60 -6.37
CA THR A 163 -7.73 10.60 -7.37
C THR A 163 -6.90 11.88 -7.21
N LEU A 164 -6.80 12.47 -6.01
CA LEU A 164 -5.97 13.65 -5.75
C LEU A 164 -4.50 13.41 -6.14
N ARG A 165 -3.94 12.26 -5.78
CA ARG A 165 -2.56 11.92 -6.19
C ARG A 165 -2.41 11.84 -7.69
N SER A 166 -3.37 11.25 -8.39
CA SER A 166 -3.34 11.09 -9.84
C SER A 166 -3.51 12.40 -10.61
N GLU A 167 -4.13 13.41 -10.00
CA GLU A 167 -4.20 14.77 -10.51
C GLU A 167 -2.87 15.54 -10.33
N GLY A 168 -1.95 15.00 -9.50
CA GLY A 168 -0.72 15.69 -9.10
C GLY A 168 -0.85 16.53 -7.82
N GLU A 169 -1.98 16.41 -7.10
CA GLU A 169 -2.24 17.10 -5.83
C GLU A 169 -1.94 16.18 -4.63
N ALA A 170 -0.71 15.61 -4.59
CA ALA A 170 -0.27 14.68 -3.55
C ALA A 170 -0.31 15.30 -2.13
N MET A 171 -0.08 16.61 -2.01
CA MET A 171 -0.16 17.33 -0.72
C MET A 171 -1.59 17.30 -0.15
N LEU A 172 -2.61 17.51 -0.97
CA LEU A 172 -4.01 17.45 -0.51
C LEU A 172 -4.40 16.05 -0.05
N SER A 173 -3.94 15.01 -0.79
CA SER A 173 -4.11 13.62 -0.36
C SER A 173 -3.43 13.36 0.99
N MET A 174 -2.21 13.87 1.19
CA MET A 174 -1.47 13.75 2.43
C MET A 174 -2.24 14.33 3.62
N TYR A 175 -2.80 15.53 3.49
CA TYR A 175 -3.56 16.15 4.59
C TYR A 175 -4.69 15.25 5.10
N GLY A 176 -5.47 14.62 4.20
CA GLY A 176 -6.52 13.70 4.60
C GLY A 176 -5.98 12.48 5.35
N ILE A 177 -4.98 11.81 4.78
CA ILE A 177 -4.43 10.56 5.35
C ILE A 177 -3.67 10.84 6.65
N CYS A 178 -2.82 11.86 6.67
CA CYS A 178 -2.00 12.15 7.85
C CYS A 178 -2.83 12.63 9.04
N THR A 179 -3.86 13.45 8.80
CA THR A 179 -4.76 13.88 9.87
C THR A 179 -5.49 12.68 10.47
N GLY A 180 -6.03 11.77 9.63
CA GLY A 180 -6.65 10.54 10.12
C GLY A 180 -5.67 9.68 10.91
N GLY A 181 -4.46 9.44 10.39
CA GLY A 181 -3.46 8.62 11.08
C GLY A 181 -3.00 9.20 12.42
N LEU A 182 -2.74 10.51 12.49
CA LEU A 182 -2.37 11.18 13.74
C LEU A 182 -3.50 11.18 14.75
N LEU A 183 -4.74 11.39 14.28
CA LEU A 183 -5.92 11.34 15.13
C LEU A 183 -6.12 9.94 15.72
N ASN A 184 -5.89 8.88 14.95
CA ASN A 184 -5.97 7.50 15.44
C ASN A 184 -5.02 7.29 16.64
N VAL A 185 -3.75 7.67 16.50
CA VAL A 185 -2.76 7.56 17.60
C VAL A 185 -3.19 8.29 18.87
N ALA A 186 -3.89 9.43 18.73
CA ALA A 186 -4.40 10.20 19.88
C ALA A 186 -5.68 9.59 20.48
N LEU A 187 -6.56 9.04 19.65
CA LEU A 187 -7.83 8.45 20.08
C LEU A 187 -7.67 7.06 20.70
N ASP A 188 -6.69 6.27 20.27
CA ASP A 188 -6.43 4.92 20.80
C ASP A 188 -6.30 4.92 22.32
N PRO A 189 -5.35 5.65 22.96
CA PRO A 189 -5.23 5.64 24.42
C PRO A 189 -6.45 6.22 25.12
N LEU A 190 -7.15 7.19 24.49
CA LEU A 190 -8.34 7.81 25.04
C LEU A 190 -9.50 6.79 25.14
N PHE A 191 -9.79 6.07 24.07
CA PHE A 191 -10.90 5.11 24.06
C PHE A 191 -10.54 3.80 24.76
N ILE A 192 -9.29 3.36 24.65
CA ILE A 192 -8.84 2.09 25.25
C ILE A 192 -8.78 2.21 26.78
N PHE A 193 -8.11 3.26 27.29
CA PHE A 193 -7.75 3.34 28.71
C PHE A 193 -8.59 4.36 29.50
N VAL A 194 -8.89 5.55 28.93
CA VAL A 194 -9.64 6.59 29.66
C VAL A 194 -11.11 6.28 29.69
N PHE A 195 -11.70 5.86 28.57
CA PHE A 195 -13.12 5.44 28.50
C PHE A 195 -13.33 3.95 28.79
N ASP A 196 -12.27 3.21 29.07
CA ASP A 196 -12.29 1.78 29.43
C ASP A 196 -13.08 0.90 28.44
N MET A 197 -13.05 1.26 27.14
CA MET A 197 -13.74 0.51 26.09
C MET A 197 -12.94 -0.71 25.59
N GLY A 198 -11.71 -0.88 26.06
CA GLY A 198 -10.84 -1.99 25.68
C GLY A 198 -10.64 -2.07 24.15
N ILE A 199 -10.75 -3.29 23.60
CA ILE A 199 -10.52 -3.53 22.16
C ILE A 199 -11.56 -2.85 21.25
N ALA A 200 -12.79 -2.67 21.72
CA ALA A 200 -13.83 -1.94 20.99
C ALA A 200 -13.45 -0.45 20.84
N GLY A 201 -12.75 0.10 21.85
CA GLY A 201 -12.21 1.46 21.82
C GLY A 201 -11.19 1.64 20.69
N ALA A 202 -10.25 0.71 20.51
CA ALA A 202 -9.29 0.73 19.40
C ALA A 202 -9.99 0.68 18.03
N ALA A 203 -10.98 -0.19 17.87
CA ALA A 203 -11.77 -0.25 16.65
C ALA A 203 -12.52 1.05 16.36
N LEU A 204 -13.11 1.67 17.41
CA LEU A 204 -13.83 2.93 17.29
C LEU A 204 -12.87 4.09 16.96
N ALA A 205 -11.68 4.14 17.58
CA ALA A 205 -10.65 5.12 17.25
C ALA A 205 -10.26 5.04 15.77
N THR A 206 -10.04 3.83 15.27
CA THR A 206 -9.75 3.59 13.84
C THR A 206 -10.91 4.03 12.95
N ALA A 207 -12.15 3.64 13.25
CA ALA A 207 -13.32 3.99 12.46
C ALA A 207 -13.56 5.51 12.41
N LEU A 208 -13.48 6.21 13.55
CA LEU A 208 -13.61 7.67 13.62
C LEU A 208 -12.49 8.40 12.89
N SER A 209 -11.26 7.94 13.04
CA SER A 209 -10.11 8.51 12.33
C SER A 209 -10.24 8.37 10.82
N GLN A 210 -10.74 7.24 10.34
CA GLN A 210 -11.04 7.03 8.92
C GLN A 210 -12.22 7.90 8.45
N LEU A 211 -13.23 8.10 9.29
CA LEU A 211 -14.34 8.99 8.99
C LEU A 211 -13.86 10.45 8.87
N VAL A 212 -13.01 10.93 9.78
CA VAL A 212 -12.43 12.27 9.70
C VAL A 212 -11.57 12.43 8.46
N SER A 213 -10.72 11.44 8.16
CA SER A 213 -9.94 11.40 6.91
C SER A 213 -10.84 11.51 5.69
N PHE A 214 -11.92 10.74 5.64
CA PHE A 214 -12.92 10.79 4.58
C PHE A 214 -13.58 12.17 4.47
N CYS A 215 -14.02 12.74 5.59
CA CYS A 215 -14.65 14.07 5.61
C CYS A 215 -13.70 15.16 5.08
N ILE A 216 -12.42 15.13 5.44
CA ILE A 216 -11.41 16.06 4.91
C ILE A 216 -11.26 15.88 3.41
N LEU A 217 -11.08 14.64 2.92
CA LEU A 217 -10.95 14.37 1.50
C LEU A 217 -12.21 14.78 0.73
N ALA A 218 -13.40 14.41 1.22
CA ALA A 218 -14.67 14.79 0.60
C ALA A 218 -14.87 16.31 0.58
N TRP A 219 -14.50 17.00 1.65
CA TRP A 219 -14.54 18.47 1.72
C TRP A 219 -13.68 19.11 0.63
N LEU A 220 -12.48 18.58 0.35
CA LEU A 220 -11.61 19.06 -0.72
C LEU A 220 -12.29 18.96 -2.10
N PHE A 221 -12.99 17.87 -2.37
CA PHE A 221 -13.75 17.70 -3.63
C PHE A 221 -14.96 18.62 -3.71
N LEU A 222 -15.72 18.76 -2.63
CA LEU A 222 -16.92 19.59 -2.58
C LEU A 222 -16.60 21.10 -2.74
N HIS A 223 -15.44 21.55 -2.23
CA HIS A 223 -15.00 22.94 -2.34
C HIS A 223 -14.15 23.21 -3.59
N GLY A 224 -14.15 22.30 -4.57
CA GLY A 224 -13.50 22.49 -5.86
C GLY A 224 -11.96 22.57 -5.79
N ARG A 225 -11.33 21.97 -4.76
CA ARG A 225 -9.88 21.89 -4.66
C ARG A 225 -9.29 20.79 -5.55
N SER A 226 -10.10 19.85 -6.00
CA SER A 226 -9.78 18.82 -6.98
C SER A 226 -10.15 19.32 -8.39
N ILE A 227 -9.33 18.98 -9.37
CA ILE A 227 -9.57 19.27 -10.79
C ILE A 227 -10.71 18.40 -11.30
N VAL A 228 -10.75 17.16 -10.86
CA VAL A 228 -11.76 16.17 -11.22
C VAL A 228 -12.96 16.30 -10.29
N ARG A 229 -14.15 16.24 -10.88
CA ARG A 229 -15.41 16.35 -10.14
C ARG A 229 -15.98 14.96 -9.85
N VAL A 230 -16.35 14.74 -8.60
CA VAL A 230 -17.08 13.54 -8.17
C VAL A 230 -18.55 13.90 -7.98
N HIS A 231 -19.40 13.44 -8.90
CA HIS A 231 -20.83 13.74 -8.87
C HIS A 231 -21.66 12.56 -9.41
N LEU A 232 -22.83 12.30 -8.83
CA LEU A 232 -23.74 11.22 -9.25
C LEU A 232 -24.11 11.27 -10.73
N ARG A 233 -24.28 12.48 -11.30
CA ARG A 233 -24.61 12.67 -12.72
C ARG A 233 -23.48 12.25 -13.66
N CYS A 234 -22.25 12.17 -13.16
CA CYS A 234 -21.07 11.76 -13.93
C CYS A 234 -20.82 10.24 -13.86
N VAL A 235 -21.61 9.50 -13.08
CA VAL A 235 -21.46 8.04 -12.98
C VAL A 235 -21.76 7.38 -14.31
N SER A 236 -20.83 6.56 -14.77
CA SER A 236 -20.96 5.86 -16.05
C SER A 236 -21.99 4.73 -15.96
N LYS A 237 -22.87 4.66 -16.93
CA LYS A 237 -23.78 3.51 -17.11
C LYS A 237 -23.14 2.36 -17.90
N ARG A 238 -21.91 2.56 -18.41
CA ARG A 238 -21.21 1.55 -19.24
C ARG A 238 -20.45 0.59 -18.34
N PRO A 239 -20.77 -0.73 -18.33
CA PRO A 239 -20.09 -1.71 -17.48
C PRO A 239 -18.59 -1.85 -17.81
N GLY A 240 -18.18 -1.57 -19.05
CA GLY A 240 -16.80 -1.63 -19.49
C GLY A 240 -15.84 -0.73 -18.70
N LEU A 241 -16.30 0.43 -18.21
CA LEU A 241 -15.46 1.32 -17.38
C LEU A 241 -15.13 0.68 -16.03
N TYR A 242 -16.09 0.03 -15.40
CA TYR A 242 -15.86 -0.67 -14.12
C TYR A 242 -14.91 -1.85 -14.29
N GLY A 243 -15.04 -2.58 -15.40
CA GLY A 243 -14.10 -3.62 -15.78
C GLY A 243 -12.68 -3.08 -16.00
N GLU A 244 -12.54 -1.94 -16.69
CA GLU A 244 -11.23 -1.29 -16.88
C GLU A 244 -10.62 -0.87 -15.54
N ILE A 245 -11.40 -0.25 -14.65
CA ILE A 245 -10.93 0.15 -13.29
C ILE A 245 -10.45 -1.07 -12.52
N LEU A 246 -11.22 -2.16 -12.50
CA LEU A 246 -10.84 -3.39 -11.80
C LEU A 246 -9.60 -4.04 -12.42
N LEU A 247 -9.52 -4.17 -13.74
CA LEU A 247 -8.38 -4.78 -14.42
C LEU A 247 -7.09 -4.02 -14.19
N VAL A 248 -7.12 -2.69 -14.23
CA VAL A 248 -5.94 -1.86 -13.96
C VAL A 248 -5.60 -1.83 -12.47
N GLY A 249 -6.59 -1.98 -11.59
CA GLY A 249 -6.41 -2.08 -10.14
C GLY A 249 -6.00 -3.47 -9.65
N PHE A 250 -6.28 -4.51 -10.42
CA PHE A 250 -6.06 -5.91 -10.04
C PHE A 250 -4.62 -6.24 -9.62
N PRO A 251 -3.55 -5.70 -10.26
CA PRO A 251 -2.18 -5.88 -9.77
C PRO A 251 -1.99 -5.47 -8.30
N THR A 252 -2.69 -4.43 -7.85
CA THR A 252 -2.63 -3.97 -6.46
C THR A 252 -3.35 -4.94 -5.52
N ILE A 253 -4.49 -5.48 -5.93
CA ILE A 253 -5.24 -6.50 -5.17
C ILE A 253 -4.37 -7.75 -5.00
N CYS A 254 -3.79 -8.25 -6.09
CA CYS A 254 -2.87 -9.39 -6.06
C CYS A 254 -1.68 -9.13 -5.14
N ARG A 255 -1.06 -7.97 -5.24
CA ARG A 255 0.09 -7.60 -4.40
C ARG A 255 -0.24 -7.63 -2.92
N GLN A 256 -1.41 -7.12 -2.50
CA GLN A 256 -1.84 -7.13 -1.10
C GLN A 256 -2.19 -8.54 -0.62
N GLY A 257 -2.95 -9.30 -1.42
CA GLY A 257 -3.30 -10.68 -1.08
C GLY A 257 -2.07 -11.58 -0.94
N PHE A 258 -1.16 -11.53 -1.91
CA PHE A 258 0.08 -12.30 -1.83
C PHE A 258 1.02 -11.84 -0.71
N ALA A 259 1.02 -10.55 -0.35
CA ALA A 259 1.82 -10.08 0.79
C ALA A 259 1.35 -10.70 2.11
N SER A 260 0.03 -10.79 2.32
CA SER A 260 -0.53 -11.44 3.51
C SER A 260 -0.21 -12.95 3.54
N LEU A 261 -0.36 -13.62 2.39
CA LEU A 261 -0.01 -15.04 2.26
C LEU A 261 1.47 -15.28 2.54
N SER A 262 2.35 -14.44 1.97
CA SER A 262 3.80 -14.55 2.18
C SER A 262 4.19 -14.41 3.64
N SER A 263 3.61 -13.45 4.35
CA SER A 263 3.88 -13.25 5.78
C SER A 263 3.46 -14.46 6.61
N ALA A 264 2.31 -15.05 6.31
CA ALA A 264 1.86 -16.27 6.99
C ALA A 264 2.79 -17.46 6.72
N LEU A 265 3.19 -17.67 5.47
CA LEU A 265 4.11 -18.74 5.09
C LEU A 265 5.49 -18.55 5.73
N LEU A 266 5.99 -17.32 5.79
CA LEU A 266 7.27 -17.00 6.42
C LEU A 266 7.27 -17.33 7.91
N ASN A 267 6.23 -16.91 8.63
CA ASN A 267 6.10 -17.19 10.06
C ASN A 267 5.96 -18.70 10.33
N ASN A 268 5.16 -19.41 9.53
CA ASN A 268 4.99 -20.85 9.65
C ASN A 268 6.30 -21.60 9.36
N ALA A 269 7.06 -21.18 8.36
CA ALA A 269 8.35 -21.80 8.05
C ALA A 269 9.40 -21.56 9.15
N ALA A 270 9.41 -20.36 9.76
CA ALA A 270 10.31 -20.06 10.87
C ALA A 270 9.93 -20.81 12.17
N ALA A 271 8.62 -21.02 12.42
CA ALA A 271 8.10 -21.70 13.60
C ALA A 271 8.57 -23.17 13.71
N VAL A 272 8.93 -23.80 12.61
CA VAL A 272 9.47 -25.18 12.60
C VAL A 272 10.83 -25.27 13.32
N TYR A 273 11.58 -24.15 13.38
CA TYR A 273 12.94 -24.14 13.96
C TYR A 273 12.96 -23.71 15.42
N SER A 274 12.44 -22.52 15.74
CA SER A 274 12.36 -22.03 17.12
C SER A 274 11.48 -20.77 17.22
N ASP A 275 11.04 -20.45 18.44
CA ASP A 275 10.36 -19.17 18.73
C ASP A 275 11.29 -17.97 18.49
N ALA A 276 12.60 -18.13 18.74
CA ALA A 276 13.60 -17.11 18.45
C ALA A 276 13.71 -16.83 16.96
N ALA A 277 13.62 -17.86 16.09
CA ALA A 277 13.59 -17.70 14.65
C ALA A 277 12.35 -16.95 14.19
N VAL A 278 11.17 -17.23 14.73
CA VAL A 278 9.94 -16.49 14.42
C VAL A 278 10.08 -15.01 14.80
N ALA A 279 10.61 -14.73 15.99
CA ALA A 279 10.84 -13.37 16.46
C ALA A 279 11.82 -12.63 15.56
N ALA A 280 12.97 -13.23 15.25
CA ALA A 280 14.01 -12.65 14.42
C ALA A 280 13.52 -12.31 12.99
N VAL A 281 12.85 -13.26 12.34
CA VAL A 281 12.31 -13.11 10.99
C VAL A 281 11.19 -12.07 10.97
N THR A 282 10.34 -12.03 12.00
CA THR A 282 9.27 -11.01 12.11
C THR A 282 9.85 -9.61 12.23
N ILE A 283 10.87 -9.40 13.05
CA ILE A 283 11.57 -8.11 13.22
C ILE A 283 12.23 -7.71 11.89
N SER A 284 12.98 -8.62 11.27
CA SER A 284 13.64 -8.37 9.98
C SER A 284 12.65 -8.01 8.89
N ASN A 285 11.47 -8.67 8.85
CA ASN A 285 10.41 -8.34 7.91
C ASN A 285 9.80 -6.96 8.17
N LYS A 286 9.65 -6.52 9.42
CA LYS A 286 9.20 -5.15 9.75
C LYS A 286 10.17 -4.09 9.23
N VAL A 287 11.46 -4.28 9.40
CA VAL A 287 12.50 -3.40 8.86
C VAL A 287 12.46 -3.36 7.33
N TYR A 288 12.35 -4.52 6.69
CA TYR A 288 12.19 -4.62 5.24
C TYR A 288 10.93 -3.90 4.72
N LEU A 289 9.78 -4.05 5.40
CA LEU A 289 8.54 -3.38 5.05
C LEU A 289 8.63 -1.85 5.18
N LEU A 290 9.40 -1.34 6.14
CA LEU A 290 9.63 0.09 6.28
C LEU A 290 10.36 0.65 5.05
N VAL A 291 11.46 0.01 4.62
CA VAL A 291 12.20 0.42 3.40
C VAL A 291 11.30 0.29 2.16
N ARG A 292 10.54 -0.79 2.07
CA ARG A 292 9.56 -0.99 0.99
C ARG A 292 8.50 0.12 0.92
N SER A 293 8.03 0.61 2.07
CA SER A 293 7.06 1.71 2.14
C SER A 293 7.63 3.00 1.53
N ILE A 294 8.93 3.25 1.74
CA ILE A 294 9.63 4.38 1.10
C ILE A 294 9.63 4.23 -0.43
N VAL A 295 9.97 3.05 -0.94
CA VAL A 295 9.97 2.78 -2.39
C VAL A 295 8.59 2.95 -3.00
N ILE A 296 7.55 2.44 -2.33
CA ILE A 296 6.15 2.60 -2.76
C ILE A 296 5.75 4.08 -2.76
N GLY A 297 6.14 4.85 -1.75
CA GLY A 297 5.86 6.28 -1.66
C GLY A 297 6.47 7.07 -2.82
N ILE A 298 7.73 6.83 -3.15
CA ILE A 298 8.39 7.43 -4.34
C ILE A 298 7.63 7.05 -5.61
N GLY A 299 7.27 5.78 -5.74
CA GLY A 299 6.55 5.29 -6.90
C GLY A 299 5.15 5.87 -7.05
N GLN A 300 4.45 6.17 -5.97
CA GLN A 300 3.16 6.88 -6.00
C GLN A 300 3.31 8.33 -6.48
N GLY A 301 4.45 8.96 -6.25
CA GLY A 301 4.79 10.26 -6.83
C GLY A 301 5.14 10.17 -8.32
N PHE A 302 5.77 9.08 -8.74
CA PHE A 302 6.13 8.81 -10.13
C PHE A 302 4.92 8.54 -11.03
N GLN A 303 3.93 7.77 -10.55
CA GLN A 303 2.80 7.30 -11.36
C GLN A 303 2.01 8.41 -12.06
N PRO A 304 1.59 9.51 -11.40
CA PRO A 304 0.89 10.61 -12.08
C PRO A 304 1.75 11.27 -13.15
N VAL A 305 3.06 11.45 -12.90
CA VAL A 305 3.99 12.03 -13.89
C VAL A 305 4.09 11.16 -15.13
N ALA A 306 4.23 9.85 -14.96
CA ALA A 306 4.27 8.91 -16.07
C ALA A 306 2.93 8.87 -16.83
N GLY A 307 1.80 8.82 -16.10
CA GLY A 307 0.45 8.78 -16.68
C GLY A 307 0.12 10.02 -17.53
N TYR A 308 0.36 11.23 -17.00
CA TYR A 308 0.16 12.48 -17.74
C TYR A 308 1.00 12.58 -19.01
N ASN A 309 2.31 12.30 -18.89
CA ASN A 309 3.22 12.41 -20.02
C ASN A 309 2.92 11.36 -21.10
N PHE A 310 2.55 10.15 -20.70
CA PHE A 310 2.15 9.10 -21.64
C PHE A 310 0.81 9.43 -22.30
N GLY A 311 -0.19 9.92 -21.55
CA GLY A 311 -1.48 10.36 -22.09
C GLY A 311 -1.33 11.51 -23.07
N ALA A 312 -0.38 12.43 -22.84
CA ALA A 312 -0.05 13.52 -23.75
C ALA A 312 0.83 13.10 -24.94
N GLY A 313 1.19 11.82 -25.08
CA GLY A 313 2.07 11.31 -26.14
C GLY A 313 3.56 11.62 -25.94
N ASN A 314 3.96 12.17 -24.79
CA ASN A 314 5.36 12.55 -24.53
C ASN A 314 6.16 11.35 -23.99
N LYS A 315 6.50 10.44 -24.89
CA LYS A 315 7.24 9.20 -24.60
C LYS A 315 8.62 9.46 -23.97
N ARG A 316 9.32 10.50 -24.42
CA ARG A 316 10.66 10.86 -23.92
C ARG A 316 10.61 11.23 -22.44
N ARG A 317 9.64 12.06 -22.02
CA ARG A 317 9.49 12.46 -20.61
C ARG A 317 9.02 11.30 -19.73
N THR A 318 8.14 10.42 -20.23
CA THR A 318 7.76 9.19 -19.53
C THR A 318 8.99 8.32 -19.24
N ARG A 319 9.89 8.16 -20.20
CA ARG A 319 11.15 7.42 -20.04
C ARG A 319 12.09 8.11 -19.04
N GLN A 320 12.21 9.43 -19.11
CA GLN A 320 13.02 10.21 -18.15
C GLN A 320 12.47 10.07 -16.72
N ALA A 321 11.15 10.16 -16.53
CA ALA A 321 10.50 10.00 -15.24
C ALA A 321 10.78 8.60 -14.65
N PHE A 322 10.69 7.56 -15.47
CA PHE A 322 11.01 6.20 -15.04
C PHE A 322 12.46 6.07 -14.55
N TRP A 323 13.43 6.48 -15.37
CA TRP A 323 14.85 6.33 -15.01
C TRP A 323 15.25 7.17 -13.80
N PHE A 324 14.69 8.39 -13.69
CA PHE A 324 14.93 9.21 -12.51
C PHE A 324 14.35 8.55 -11.23
N SER A 325 13.15 7.97 -11.31
CA SER A 325 12.56 7.27 -10.17
C SER A 325 13.35 6.02 -9.79
N VAL A 326 13.83 5.26 -10.78
CA VAL A 326 14.71 4.11 -10.55
C VAL A 326 15.99 4.54 -9.85
N LEU A 327 16.64 5.59 -10.34
CA LEU A 327 17.87 6.12 -9.71
C LEU A 327 17.60 6.56 -8.28
N LEU A 328 16.57 7.37 -8.06
CA LEU A 328 16.21 7.87 -6.73
C LEU A 328 15.90 6.73 -5.76
N GLY A 329 15.07 5.77 -6.18
CA GLY A 329 14.71 4.62 -5.35
C GLY A 329 15.90 3.70 -5.07
N THR A 330 16.76 3.45 -6.05
CA THR A 330 17.97 2.64 -5.86
C THR A 330 18.94 3.31 -4.90
N VAL A 331 19.16 4.62 -5.01
CA VAL A 331 20.03 5.37 -4.09
C VAL A 331 19.47 5.33 -2.67
N VAL A 332 18.18 5.60 -2.50
CA VAL A 332 17.52 5.54 -1.18
C VAL A 332 17.62 4.14 -0.58
N CYS A 333 17.33 3.10 -1.37
CA CYS A 333 17.46 1.71 -0.91
C CYS A 333 18.91 1.35 -0.56
N ALA A 334 19.89 1.80 -1.32
CA ALA A 334 21.30 1.55 -1.05
C ALA A 334 21.76 2.25 0.26
N VAL A 335 21.29 3.48 0.50
CA VAL A 335 21.57 4.20 1.76
C VAL A 335 20.92 3.48 2.93
N CYS A 336 19.65 3.08 2.82
CA CYS A 336 18.97 2.31 3.86
C CYS A 336 19.67 0.95 4.11
N ALA A 337 20.03 0.24 3.04
CA ALA A 337 20.74 -1.04 3.15
C ALA A 337 22.11 -0.88 3.83
N ALA A 338 22.87 0.16 3.49
CA ALA A 338 24.14 0.47 4.14
C ALA A 338 23.95 0.79 5.63
N ALA A 339 22.96 1.61 5.97
CA ALA A 339 22.67 1.93 7.38
C ALA A 339 22.27 0.69 8.18
N ILE A 340 21.43 -0.18 7.63
CA ILE A 340 21.01 -1.44 8.28
C ILE A 340 22.20 -2.40 8.40
N ALA A 341 23.03 -2.52 7.36
CA ALA A 341 24.19 -3.41 7.35
C ALA A 341 25.33 -2.96 8.31
N LEU A 342 25.40 -1.66 8.61
CA LEU A 342 26.37 -1.12 9.59
C LEU A 342 25.94 -1.37 11.04
N PHE A 343 24.64 -1.37 11.31
CA PHE A 343 24.06 -1.46 12.67
C PHE A 343 23.02 -2.58 12.82
N PRO A 344 23.28 -3.82 12.34
CA PRO A 344 22.26 -4.86 12.36
C PRO A 344 21.96 -5.34 13.78
N ASP A 345 22.97 -5.41 14.64
CA ASP A 345 22.82 -5.89 16.02
C ASP A 345 22.05 -4.87 16.86
N GLU A 346 22.36 -3.58 16.72
CA GLU A 346 21.66 -2.49 17.41
C GLU A 346 20.18 -2.42 17.01
N ILE A 347 19.88 -2.65 15.74
CA ILE A 347 18.51 -2.71 15.26
C ILE A 347 17.78 -3.87 15.90
N MET A 348 18.38 -5.05 15.97
CA MET A 348 17.76 -6.23 16.58
C MET A 348 17.56 -6.03 18.08
N HIS A 349 18.58 -5.55 18.80
CA HIS A 349 18.51 -5.25 20.24
C HIS A 349 17.43 -4.20 20.57
N PHE A 350 17.24 -3.20 19.72
CA PHE A 350 16.18 -2.21 19.91
C PHE A 350 14.78 -2.85 19.99
N PHE A 351 14.54 -3.92 19.24
CA PHE A 351 13.25 -4.63 19.26
C PHE A 351 13.20 -5.72 20.34
N ARG A 352 14.29 -6.43 20.54
CA ARG A 352 14.37 -7.53 21.52
C ARG A 352 15.82 -7.80 21.94
N ASP A 353 16.05 -7.72 23.23
CA ASP A 353 17.35 -8.03 23.84
C ASP A 353 17.45 -9.53 24.12
N ASP A 354 17.80 -10.30 23.07
CA ASP A 354 17.98 -11.75 23.07
C ASP A 354 19.10 -12.12 22.09
N ALA A 355 20.13 -12.81 22.58
CA ALA A 355 21.32 -13.12 21.79
C ALA A 355 21.03 -14.03 20.59
N GLU A 356 20.10 -14.99 20.73
CA GLU A 356 19.74 -15.90 19.64
C GLU A 356 18.92 -15.17 18.56
N VAL A 357 17.95 -14.35 18.97
CA VAL A 357 17.15 -13.50 18.08
C VAL A 357 18.06 -12.52 17.32
N THR A 358 19.04 -11.92 18.01
CA THR A 358 19.99 -11.00 17.37
C THR A 358 20.86 -11.71 16.34
N ARG A 359 21.38 -12.88 16.66
CA ARG A 359 22.23 -13.68 15.73
C ARG A 359 21.47 -14.03 14.44
N ILE A 360 20.24 -14.57 14.57
CA ILE A 360 19.40 -14.96 13.42
C ILE A 360 18.97 -13.72 12.65
N GLY A 361 18.47 -12.69 13.34
CA GLY A 361 17.97 -11.48 12.71
C GLY A 361 19.06 -10.67 11.99
N ARG A 362 20.28 -10.64 12.53
CA ARG A 362 21.44 -10.05 11.84
C ARG A 362 21.66 -10.70 10.47
N GLN A 363 21.64 -12.02 10.41
CA GLN A 363 21.86 -12.75 9.16
C GLN A 363 20.73 -12.48 8.16
N ALA A 364 19.47 -12.52 8.60
CA ALA A 364 18.31 -12.19 7.78
C ALA A 364 18.36 -10.77 7.24
N LEU A 365 18.74 -9.79 8.08
CA LEU A 365 18.91 -8.39 7.66
C LEU A 365 20.01 -8.21 6.60
N LEU A 366 21.15 -8.88 6.77
CA LEU A 366 22.25 -8.81 5.80
C LEU A 366 21.86 -9.40 4.43
N TYR A 367 21.13 -10.53 4.42
CA TYR A 367 20.60 -11.07 3.16
C TYR A 367 19.61 -10.11 2.49
N ALA A 368 18.74 -9.46 3.27
CA ALA A 368 17.82 -8.47 2.77
C ALA A 368 18.56 -7.24 2.19
N CYS A 369 19.59 -6.73 2.88
CA CYS A 369 20.40 -5.59 2.45
C CYS A 369 21.07 -5.81 1.09
N ALA A 370 21.53 -7.04 0.81
CA ALA A 370 22.16 -7.38 -0.46
C ALA A 370 21.26 -7.16 -1.68
N VAL A 371 19.95 -7.31 -1.53
CA VAL A 371 18.98 -7.18 -2.64
C VAL A 371 18.12 -5.91 -2.57
N MET A 372 18.12 -5.20 -1.45
CA MET A 372 17.34 -3.95 -1.30
C MET A 372 17.54 -2.93 -2.44
N PRO A 373 18.74 -2.67 -2.96
CA PRO A 373 18.92 -1.73 -4.08
C PRO A 373 18.15 -2.13 -5.34
N LEU A 374 17.90 -3.42 -5.56
CA LEU A 374 17.18 -3.95 -6.71
C LEU A 374 15.65 -3.76 -6.60
N MET A 375 15.14 -3.61 -5.36
CA MET A 375 13.72 -3.50 -5.06
C MET A 375 13.06 -2.28 -5.74
N GLY A 376 13.79 -1.16 -5.84
CA GLY A 376 13.31 0.04 -6.51
C GLY A 376 12.99 -0.23 -7.98
N TYR A 377 13.91 -0.85 -8.69
CA TYR A 377 13.77 -1.14 -10.12
C TYR A 377 12.52 -2.01 -10.40
N SER A 378 12.43 -3.18 -9.78
CA SER A 378 11.32 -4.12 -10.00
C SER A 378 9.97 -3.51 -9.65
N THR A 379 9.93 -2.69 -8.57
CA THR A 379 8.73 -1.95 -8.16
C THR A 379 8.29 -0.93 -9.20
N TYR A 380 9.22 -0.13 -9.73
CA TYR A 380 8.87 0.92 -10.69
C TYR A 380 8.57 0.38 -12.08
N VAL A 381 9.15 -0.74 -12.49
CA VAL A 381 8.70 -1.46 -13.70
C VAL A 381 7.24 -1.88 -13.56
N ASN A 382 6.88 -2.51 -12.43
CA ASN A 382 5.48 -2.90 -12.16
C ASN A 382 4.53 -1.69 -12.16
N GLN A 383 4.90 -0.61 -11.48
CA GLN A 383 4.10 0.61 -11.39
C GLN A 383 3.98 1.34 -12.73
N LEU A 384 5.02 1.31 -13.58
CA LEU A 384 4.97 1.83 -14.93
C LEU A 384 3.90 1.10 -15.75
N TYR A 385 3.94 -0.22 -15.77
CA TYR A 385 2.95 -1.01 -16.49
C TYR A 385 1.53 -0.76 -15.97
N GLN A 386 1.36 -0.64 -14.66
CA GLN A 386 0.07 -0.38 -14.04
C GLN A 386 -0.47 1.01 -14.40
N CYS A 387 0.32 2.08 -14.24
CA CYS A 387 -0.13 3.44 -14.51
C CYS A 387 -0.39 3.71 -15.99
N LEU A 388 0.25 2.96 -16.88
CA LEU A 388 0.01 3.06 -18.33
C LEU A 388 -1.11 2.13 -18.83
N GLY A 389 -1.72 1.32 -17.95
CA GLY A 389 -2.89 0.49 -18.25
C GLY A 389 -2.57 -0.89 -18.83
N PHE A 390 -1.31 -1.33 -18.79
CA PHE A 390 -0.91 -2.68 -19.22
C PHE A 390 -1.09 -3.68 -18.08
N HIS A 391 -2.36 -3.91 -17.71
CA HIS A 391 -2.77 -4.64 -16.51
C HIS A 391 -2.27 -6.09 -16.46
N GLN A 392 -2.21 -6.82 -17.56
CA GLN A 392 -1.75 -8.23 -17.59
C GLN A 392 -0.28 -8.35 -17.12
N ALA A 393 0.60 -7.56 -17.73
CA ALA A 393 2.01 -7.53 -17.35
C ALA A 393 2.21 -7.00 -15.93
N ALA A 394 1.46 -5.97 -15.55
CA ALA A 394 1.48 -5.44 -14.19
C ALA A 394 1.03 -6.48 -13.15
N THR A 395 -0.01 -7.27 -13.45
CA THR A 395 -0.49 -8.34 -12.57
C THR A 395 0.55 -9.45 -12.41
N LEU A 396 1.16 -9.88 -13.52
CA LEU A 396 2.22 -10.88 -13.47
C LEU A 396 3.38 -10.42 -12.59
N LEU A 397 3.90 -9.21 -12.86
CA LEU A 397 5.01 -8.64 -12.09
C LEU A 397 4.66 -8.41 -10.61
N ALA A 398 3.43 -7.98 -10.31
CA ALA A 398 2.96 -7.83 -8.94
C ALA A 398 2.88 -9.17 -8.19
N SER A 399 2.49 -10.23 -8.91
CA SER A 399 2.35 -11.58 -8.37
C SER A 399 3.70 -12.30 -8.19
N CYS A 400 4.72 -11.95 -8.99
CA CYS A 400 6.03 -12.58 -8.92
C CYS A 400 6.67 -12.47 -7.53
N ARG A 401 6.77 -11.26 -6.98
CA ARG A 401 7.50 -10.96 -5.75
C ARG A 401 7.02 -11.73 -4.53
N ASN A 402 5.72 -11.73 -4.28
CA ASN A 402 5.13 -12.27 -3.06
C ASN A 402 4.33 -13.56 -3.31
N GLY A 403 4.15 -13.97 -4.57
CA GLY A 403 3.38 -15.16 -4.94
C GLY A 403 4.21 -16.14 -5.74
N LEU A 404 4.21 -15.98 -7.06
CA LEU A 404 4.73 -16.97 -8.01
C LEU A 404 6.19 -17.40 -7.79
N LEU A 405 7.05 -16.48 -7.35
CA LEU A 405 8.46 -16.78 -7.08
C LEU A 405 8.71 -17.04 -5.60
N TYR A 406 8.04 -16.31 -4.71
CA TYR A 406 8.27 -16.46 -3.27
C TYR A 406 7.76 -17.79 -2.73
N VAL A 407 6.53 -18.21 -3.10
CA VAL A 407 5.93 -19.44 -2.55
C VAL A 407 6.78 -20.68 -2.85
N PRO A 408 7.28 -20.92 -4.07
CA PRO A 408 8.20 -22.02 -4.30
C PRO A 408 9.49 -21.91 -3.48
N LEU A 409 10.06 -20.71 -3.35
CA LEU A 409 11.30 -20.51 -2.61
C LEU A 409 11.15 -20.83 -1.12
N ILE A 410 10.08 -20.33 -0.47
CA ILE A 410 9.85 -20.58 0.96
C ILE A 410 9.51 -22.05 1.26
N LEU A 411 9.06 -22.82 0.26
CA LEU A 411 8.81 -24.26 0.41
C LEU A 411 10.06 -25.10 0.12
N LEU A 412 10.94 -24.67 -0.77
CA LEU A 412 12.11 -25.44 -1.22
C LEU A 412 13.38 -25.10 -0.45
N LEU A 413 13.70 -23.80 -0.28
CA LEU A 413 14.96 -23.37 0.34
C LEU A 413 15.12 -23.86 1.80
N PRO A 414 14.10 -23.84 2.66
CA PRO A 414 14.22 -24.37 4.01
C PRO A 414 14.52 -25.88 4.07
N ARG A 415 14.05 -26.63 3.06
CA ARG A 415 14.36 -28.08 2.96
C ARG A 415 15.81 -28.36 2.58
N MET A 416 16.44 -27.43 1.85
CA MET A 416 17.81 -27.57 1.36
C MET A 416 18.86 -26.96 2.30
N LEU A 417 18.53 -25.81 2.88
CA LEU A 417 19.46 -24.96 3.63
C LEU A 417 19.08 -24.78 5.11
N GLY A 418 17.95 -25.34 5.56
CA GLY A 418 17.46 -25.13 6.92
C GLY A 418 17.00 -23.69 7.15
N LEU A 419 17.28 -23.14 8.35
CA LEU A 419 16.88 -21.80 8.75
C LEU A 419 17.41 -20.70 7.81
N PRO A 420 18.67 -20.71 7.34
CA PRO A 420 19.12 -19.78 6.29
C PRO A 420 18.26 -19.79 5.03
N GLY A 421 17.65 -20.92 4.68
CA GLY A 421 16.72 -21.01 3.57
C GLY A 421 15.44 -20.21 3.79
N VAL A 422 14.93 -20.13 5.03
CA VAL A 422 13.81 -19.26 5.39
C VAL A 422 14.20 -17.79 5.21
N GLU A 423 15.36 -17.39 5.73
CA GLU A 423 15.89 -16.04 5.68
C GLU A 423 16.16 -15.55 4.25
N MET A 424 16.65 -16.45 3.37
CA MET A 424 16.98 -16.18 1.98
C MET A 424 15.76 -16.18 1.04
N SER A 425 14.59 -16.67 1.47
CA SER A 425 13.43 -16.83 0.59
C SER A 425 12.90 -15.50 0.06
N GLN A 426 12.79 -14.48 0.91
CA GLN A 426 12.35 -13.15 0.51
C GLN A 426 13.39 -12.43 -0.36
N PRO A 427 14.68 -12.37 0.01
CA PRO A 427 15.74 -11.85 -0.85
C PRO A 427 15.84 -12.58 -2.20
N GLY A 428 15.74 -13.89 -2.22
CA GLY A 428 15.75 -14.68 -3.45
C GLY A 428 14.59 -14.34 -4.39
N ALA A 429 13.37 -14.20 -3.85
CA ALA A 429 12.21 -13.80 -4.62
C ALA A 429 12.37 -12.37 -5.20
N GLU A 430 13.00 -11.45 -4.45
CA GLU A 430 13.29 -10.10 -4.92
C GLU A 430 14.28 -10.11 -6.08
N LEU A 431 15.38 -10.87 -5.97
CA LEU A 431 16.37 -11.03 -7.01
C LEU A 431 15.75 -11.62 -8.30
N LEU A 432 14.97 -12.68 -8.17
CA LEU A 432 14.30 -13.29 -9.31
C LEU A 432 13.26 -12.35 -9.93
N THR A 433 12.54 -11.58 -9.12
CA THR A 433 11.60 -10.56 -9.62
C THR A 433 12.32 -9.46 -10.40
N PHE A 434 13.50 -9.03 -9.93
CA PHE A 434 14.34 -8.10 -10.67
C PHE A 434 14.73 -8.68 -12.04
N VAL A 435 15.24 -9.92 -12.08
CA VAL A 435 15.63 -10.59 -13.34
C VAL A 435 14.43 -10.70 -14.29
N VAL A 436 13.25 -11.10 -13.78
CA VAL A 436 12.02 -11.18 -14.61
C VAL A 436 11.59 -9.80 -15.11
N SER A 437 11.79 -8.74 -14.34
CA SER A 437 11.37 -7.39 -14.74
C SER A 437 12.22 -6.78 -15.86
N LEU A 438 13.46 -7.24 -16.04
CA LEU A 438 14.37 -6.75 -17.11
C LEU A 438 13.82 -6.92 -18.53
N PRO A 439 13.41 -8.14 -18.97
CA PRO A 439 12.88 -8.32 -20.33
C PRO A 439 11.60 -7.53 -20.56
N PHE A 440 10.75 -7.38 -19.53
CA PHE A 440 9.55 -6.54 -19.63
C PHE A 440 9.91 -5.09 -19.91
N GLN A 441 10.82 -4.50 -19.14
CA GLN A 441 11.26 -3.12 -19.33
C GLN A 441 11.90 -2.91 -20.70
N ILE A 442 12.79 -3.81 -21.14
CA ILE A 442 13.46 -3.73 -22.44
C ILE A 442 12.43 -3.79 -23.57
N TRP A 443 11.51 -4.76 -23.52
CA TRP A 443 10.42 -4.90 -24.50
C TRP A 443 9.55 -3.64 -24.57
N PHE A 444 9.15 -3.11 -23.41
CA PHE A 444 8.29 -1.95 -23.32
C PHE A 444 8.95 -0.71 -23.93
N PHE A 445 10.21 -0.47 -23.63
CA PHE A 445 10.93 0.69 -24.16
C PHE A 445 11.19 0.58 -25.65
N ARG A 446 11.40 -0.63 -26.18
CA ARG A 446 11.59 -0.84 -27.60
C ARG A 446 10.29 -0.69 -28.42
N HIS A 447 9.14 -1.08 -27.88
CA HIS A 447 7.90 -1.17 -28.66
C HIS A 447 6.88 -0.07 -28.32
N LYS A 448 6.87 0.47 -27.11
CA LYS A 448 5.86 1.44 -26.65
C LYS A 448 6.41 2.84 -26.39
N LEU A 449 7.67 2.97 -26.01
CA LEU A 449 8.33 4.25 -25.73
C LEU A 449 9.45 4.62 -26.73
N ARG A 450 9.43 4.04 -27.90
CA ARG A 450 10.33 4.39 -29.03
C ARG A 450 9.93 5.70 -29.69
#